data_23b7e140729240e9399f8af7b43fab71
#
_entry.id   23b7e140729240e9399f8af7b43fab71
#
_cell.length_a   1.000
_cell.length_b   1.000
_cell.length_c   1.000
_cell.angle_alpha   90.00
_cell.angle_beta   90.00
_cell.angle_gamma   90.00
#
_symmetry.space_group_name_H-M   'P 1'
#
loop_
_entity.id
_entity.type
_entity.pdbx_description
1 polymer ?
#
loop_
_entity_poly.entity_id
_entity_poly.type
_entity_poly.pdbx_seq_one_letter_code
_entity_poly.pdbx_strand_id
1 'polypeptide(L)'
;MTAAVTAAAVKVEKLLHVRVPLRDGIHLDANVFHPVGGTRYPAILVRTPYGKGADFPPGYSSFIQHGYAVVLQDVRGRYGSEGLFDALNQEGPDGYDTLNWIAAQPWSDGKVGMIGGSYLGIAQWRVALLNNSHLKAIFPVVSGSDDYLDRFYSPGGAMKLGHRLLWLSQNLTPAGLPKPKFGSYIGHLPLRTSDTAATGRTLAIYQTILEHPTYDSFWKDLSVRENIDRVRVPVFAVGGWYDNYVESDLDAFAALHKPGKDDTKHRIMIGPWPHNMSSPFAGVGFGNDSGAPIRAYQIAWFDHWLKGAPEDAAHYTPWAWHSVRAEVDEAPMHIFVMGVNRWRDEREWPLARTHYTAFYLTSKGHANTGKGDGALVWNLGKKAKPDQFVYDPRD
;
A
#
# COMPACT_ATOMS: atom_id res chain seq x y z
N MET A 1 3.50 -38.94 21.20
CA MET A 1 4.76 -38.44 20.63
C MET A 1 4.56 -38.27 19.13
N THR A 2 4.16 -37.11 18.71
CA THR A 2 4.05 -36.73 17.29
C THR A 2 5.42 -36.26 16.85
N ALA A 3 6.07 -37.06 15.99
CA ALA A 3 7.34 -36.67 15.37
C ALA A 3 7.13 -35.39 14.55
N ALA A 4 7.76 -34.32 14.95
CA ALA A 4 7.88 -33.12 14.15
C ALA A 4 8.71 -33.50 12.90
N VAL A 5 8.06 -33.66 11.74
CA VAL A 5 8.74 -33.75 10.46
C VAL A 5 9.39 -32.38 10.23
N THR A 6 10.68 -32.28 10.50
CA THR A 6 11.48 -31.14 10.08
C THR A 6 11.50 -31.15 8.55
N ALA A 7 10.71 -30.29 7.93
CA ALA A 7 10.79 -30.08 6.49
C ALA A 7 12.23 -29.71 6.15
N ALA A 8 12.87 -30.50 5.28
CA ALA A 8 14.23 -30.23 4.82
C ALA A 8 14.27 -28.81 4.23
N ALA A 9 15.27 -28.03 4.63
CA ALA A 9 15.44 -26.67 4.11
C ALA A 9 15.55 -26.72 2.58
N VAL A 10 14.61 -26.09 1.89
CA VAL A 10 14.63 -26.02 0.42
C VAL A 10 15.90 -25.25 0.01
N LYS A 11 16.74 -25.88 -0.81
CA LYS A 11 17.92 -25.21 -1.37
C LYS A 11 17.47 -24.11 -2.32
N VAL A 12 18.08 -22.94 -2.21
CA VAL A 12 17.77 -21.74 -3.01
C VAL A 12 18.88 -21.51 -4.02
N GLU A 13 18.52 -21.42 -5.28
CA GLU A 13 19.38 -20.87 -6.32
C GLU A 13 19.28 -19.35 -6.29
N LYS A 14 20.44 -18.68 -6.45
CA LYS A 14 20.58 -17.23 -6.32
C LYS A 14 21.23 -16.65 -7.57
N LEU A 15 20.50 -15.81 -8.28
CA LEU A 15 21.02 -15.00 -9.39
C LEU A 15 21.04 -13.55 -8.91
N LEU A 16 22.23 -13.05 -8.59
CA LEU A 16 22.41 -11.71 -8.02
C LEU A 16 22.79 -10.70 -9.09
N HIS A 17 22.36 -9.45 -8.91
CA HIS A 17 22.67 -8.33 -9.80
C HIS A 17 22.33 -8.59 -11.28
N VAL A 18 21.17 -9.20 -11.51
CA VAL A 18 20.68 -9.47 -12.86
C VAL A 18 20.20 -8.17 -13.48
N ARG A 19 20.67 -7.86 -14.67
CA ARG A 19 20.29 -6.66 -15.42
C ARG A 19 19.00 -6.92 -16.22
N VAL A 20 17.93 -6.27 -15.82
CA VAL A 20 16.63 -6.35 -16.47
C VAL A 20 16.49 -5.21 -17.48
N PRO A 21 16.50 -5.50 -18.78
CA PRO A 21 16.41 -4.45 -19.82
C PRO A 21 14.99 -3.91 -19.90
N LEU A 22 14.88 -2.59 -20.05
CA LEU A 22 13.64 -1.88 -20.32
C LEU A 22 13.59 -1.41 -21.78
N ARG A 23 12.39 -1.10 -22.27
CA ARG A 23 12.14 -0.66 -23.67
C ARG A 23 12.90 0.58 -24.09
N ASP A 24 13.31 1.43 -23.16
CA ASP A 24 14.05 2.67 -23.39
C ASP A 24 15.58 2.51 -23.26
N GLY A 25 16.06 1.27 -23.12
CA GLY A 25 17.48 0.94 -23.04
C GLY A 25 18.09 1.04 -21.64
N ILE A 26 17.35 1.48 -20.64
CA ILE A 26 17.75 1.47 -19.24
C ILE A 26 17.70 0.03 -18.69
N HIS A 27 18.60 -0.30 -17.76
CA HIS A 27 18.60 -1.59 -17.07
C HIS A 27 18.32 -1.41 -15.60
N LEU A 28 17.40 -2.23 -15.07
CA LEU A 28 17.15 -2.32 -13.64
C LEU A 28 17.94 -3.49 -13.05
N ASP A 29 18.39 -3.30 -11.80
CA ASP A 29 19.13 -4.31 -11.06
C ASP A 29 18.17 -5.17 -10.22
N ALA A 30 18.18 -6.48 -10.44
CA ALA A 30 17.34 -7.43 -9.73
C ALA A 30 18.16 -8.57 -9.13
N ASN A 31 17.65 -9.14 -8.02
CA ASN A 31 18.09 -10.43 -7.51
C ASN A 31 16.95 -11.44 -7.70
N VAL A 32 17.28 -12.61 -8.21
CA VAL A 32 16.33 -13.71 -8.43
C VAL A 32 16.69 -14.88 -7.55
N PHE A 33 15.68 -15.44 -6.89
CA PHE A 33 15.82 -16.59 -5.99
C PHE A 33 14.75 -17.61 -6.34
N HIS A 34 15.13 -18.86 -6.56
CA HIS A 34 14.16 -19.93 -6.80
C HIS A 34 14.60 -21.26 -6.19
N PRO A 35 13.68 -22.22 -5.99
CA PRO A 35 14.05 -23.54 -5.50
C PRO A 35 15.01 -24.24 -6.47
N VAL A 36 15.92 -25.06 -5.94
CA VAL A 36 16.78 -25.94 -6.75
C VAL A 36 16.00 -27.19 -7.15
N GLY A 37 16.15 -27.62 -8.40
CA GLY A 37 15.67 -28.93 -8.89
C GLY A 37 14.31 -28.93 -9.59
N GLY A 38 13.60 -27.80 -9.67
CA GLY A 38 12.39 -27.65 -10.47
C GLY A 38 12.70 -27.16 -11.90
N THR A 39 11.70 -27.21 -12.78
CA THR A 39 11.87 -26.77 -14.16
C THR A 39 11.43 -25.33 -14.38
N ARG A 40 10.26 -24.95 -13.86
CA ARG A 40 9.69 -23.60 -13.97
C ARG A 40 8.83 -23.30 -12.75
N TYR A 41 8.79 -22.01 -12.37
CA TYR A 41 8.10 -21.53 -11.18
C TYR A 41 7.25 -20.31 -11.51
N PRO A 42 6.07 -20.15 -10.92
CA PRO A 42 5.43 -18.84 -10.84
C PRO A 42 6.30 -17.90 -10.00
N ALA A 43 6.30 -16.63 -10.34
CA ALA A 43 7.17 -15.65 -9.71
C ALA A 43 6.40 -14.67 -8.81
N ILE A 44 7.05 -14.26 -7.72
CA ILE A 44 6.63 -13.15 -6.87
C ILE A 44 7.60 -12.00 -7.09
N LEU A 45 7.09 -10.89 -7.64
CA LEU A 45 7.86 -9.69 -7.91
C LEU A 45 7.68 -8.65 -6.78
N VAL A 46 8.81 -8.12 -6.32
CA VAL A 46 8.88 -7.01 -5.35
C VAL A 46 9.73 -5.91 -5.97
N ARG A 47 9.16 -4.73 -6.21
CA ARG A 47 9.87 -3.55 -6.71
C ARG A 47 10.02 -2.53 -5.59
N THR A 48 11.25 -2.10 -5.32
CA THR A 48 11.58 -1.31 -4.13
C THR A 48 12.49 -0.11 -4.42
N PRO A 49 12.19 1.09 -3.87
CA PRO A 49 13.12 2.23 -3.88
C PRO A 49 14.11 2.20 -2.70
N TYR A 50 14.01 1.19 -1.82
CA TYR A 50 14.73 1.14 -0.53
C TYR A 50 15.96 0.24 -0.54
N GLY A 51 16.23 -0.42 -1.68
CA GLY A 51 17.30 -1.40 -1.84
C GLY A 51 16.80 -2.84 -1.73
N LYS A 52 17.05 -3.63 -2.78
CA LYS A 52 16.69 -5.05 -2.86
C LYS A 52 17.50 -5.96 -1.91
N GLY A 53 18.57 -5.40 -1.32
CA GLY A 53 19.50 -6.16 -0.51
C GLY A 53 20.57 -6.88 -1.33
N ALA A 54 21.62 -7.35 -0.64
CA ALA A 54 22.77 -8.01 -1.25
C ALA A 54 22.61 -9.53 -1.38
N ASP A 55 21.70 -10.15 -0.62
CA ASP A 55 21.47 -11.59 -0.61
C ASP A 55 19.97 -11.90 -0.34
N PHE A 56 19.64 -13.18 -0.28
CA PHE A 56 18.29 -13.68 -0.03
C PHE A 56 17.79 -13.30 1.36
N PRO A 57 16.73 -12.49 1.46
CA PRO A 57 16.16 -12.14 2.76
C PRO A 57 15.31 -13.27 3.32
N PRO A 58 15.53 -13.73 4.57
CA PRO A 58 14.78 -14.84 5.18
C PRO A 58 13.26 -14.65 5.18
N GLY A 59 12.79 -13.40 5.17
CA GLY A 59 11.36 -13.07 5.13
C GLY A 59 10.61 -13.61 3.90
N TYR A 60 11.31 -14.03 2.84
CA TYR A 60 10.71 -14.62 1.63
C TYR A 60 10.82 -16.14 1.57
N SER A 61 11.40 -16.81 2.58
CA SER A 61 11.64 -18.25 2.58
C SER A 61 10.36 -19.08 2.36
N SER A 62 9.23 -18.62 2.89
CA SER A 62 7.95 -19.29 2.71
C SER A 62 7.49 -19.36 1.24
N PHE A 63 7.81 -18.35 0.42
CA PHE A 63 7.50 -18.41 -1.01
C PHE A 63 8.33 -19.47 -1.71
N ILE A 64 9.63 -19.55 -1.41
CA ILE A 64 10.52 -20.58 -1.95
C ILE A 64 10.03 -21.99 -1.54
N GLN A 65 9.65 -22.16 -0.27
CA GLN A 65 9.12 -23.44 0.24
C GLN A 65 7.82 -23.86 -0.45
N HIS A 66 7.00 -22.89 -0.89
CA HIS A 66 5.79 -23.12 -1.67
C HIS A 66 6.05 -23.14 -3.18
N GLY A 67 7.29 -23.23 -3.64
CA GLY A 67 7.64 -23.41 -5.05
C GLY A 67 7.45 -22.16 -5.91
N TYR A 68 7.68 -20.97 -5.33
CA TYR A 68 7.74 -19.72 -6.08
C TYR A 68 9.18 -19.31 -6.35
N ALA A 69 9.42 -18.66 -7.48
CA ALA A 69 10.56 -17.80 -7.64
C ALA A 69 10.26 -16.43 -6.99
N VAL A 70 11.27 -15.78 -6.41
CA VAL A 70 11.16 -14.43 -5.83
C VAL A 70 12.11 -13.51 -6.58
N VAL A 71 11.59 -12.42 -7.12
CA VAL A 71 12.36 -11.37 -7.82
C VAL A 71 12.30 -10.10 -7.00
N LEU A 72 13.45 -9.68 -6.48
CA LEU A 72 13.61 -8.42 -5.76
C LEU A 72 14.32 -7.43 -6.68
N GLN A 73 13.68 -6.32 -7.02
CA GLN A 73 14.20 -5.37 -8.00
C GLN A 73 14.29 -3.96 -7.41
N ASP A 74 15.44 -3.33 -7.55
CA ASP A 74 15.59 -1.89 -7.33
C ASP A 74 14.87 -1.14 -8.43
N VAL A 75 14.04 -0.15 -8.06
CA VAL A 75 13.37 0.69 -9.06
C VAL A 75 14.35 1.63 -9.76
N ARG A 76 13.99 2.15 -10.92
CA ARG A 76 14.78 3.08 -11.74
C ARG A 76 15.40 4.19 -10.90
N GLY A 77 16.68 4.48 -11.14
CA GLY A 77 17.44 5.53 -10.46
C GLY A 77 17.73 5.26 -8.99
N ARG A 78 17.56 4.03 -8.52
CA ARG A 78 17.84 3.63 -7.14
C ARG A 78 18.85 2.48 -7.08
N TYR A 79 19.79 2.58 -6.14
CA TYR A 79 20.82 1.56 -5.86
C TYR A 79 21.55 1.08 -7.12
N GLY A 80 21.38 -0.19 -7.50
CA GLY A 80 22.02 -0.77 -8.67
C GLY A 80 21.32 -0.51 -10.01
N SER A 81 20.13 0.07 -10.00
CA SER A 81 19.35 0.38 -11.21
C SER A 81 19.75 1.69 -11.84
N GLU A 82 19.80 1.72 -13.18
CA GLU A 82 20.14 2.89 -13.97
C GLU A 82 18.99 3.91 -14.04
N GLY A 83 19.26 5.06 -14.64
CA GLY A 83 18.28 6.12 -14.91
C GLY A 83 18.10 7.11 -13.75
N LEU A 84 17.03 7.88 -13.81
CA LEU A 84 16.66 8.87 -12.80
C LEU A 84 15.37 8.42 -12.09
N PHE A 85 15.33 8.61 -10.78
CA PHE A 85 14.17 8.25 -9.99
C PHE A 85 13.03 9.26 -10.16
N ASP A 86 11.91 8.80 -10.70
CA ASP A 86 10.63 9.52 -10.76
C ASP A 86 9.53 8.67 -10.13
N ALA A 87 9.23 8.93 -8.86
CA ALA A 87 8.25 8.17 -8.09
C ALA A 87 6.80 8.31 -8.60
N LEU A 88 6.52 9.22 -9.53
CA LEU A 88 5.18 9.46 -10.06
C LEU A 88 4.90 8.65 -11.33
N ASN A 89 5.85 8.58 -12.27
CA ASN A 89 5.55 8.11 -13.63
C ASN A 89 6.18 6.76 -14.01
N GLN A 90 7.28 6.37 -13.37
CA GLN A 90 8.10 5.24 -13.84
C GLN A 90 7.53 3.85 -13.55
N GLU A 91 6.76 3.68 -12.46
CA GLU A 91 6.47 2.34 -11.91
C GLU A 91 5.61 1.48 -12.84
N GLY A 92 4.68 2.05 -13.56
CA GLY A 92 3.86 1.32 -14.52
C GLY A 92 4.67 0.74 -15.67
N PRO A 93 5.29 1.58 -16.52
CA PRO A 93 6.08 1.12 -17.69
C PRO A 93 7.23 0.17 -17.31
N ASP A 94 7.99 0.52 -16.28
CA ASP A 94 9.14 -0.29 -15.85
C ASP A 94 8.70 -1.65 -15.29
N GLY A 95 7.61 -1.67 -14.53
CA GLY A 95 7.04 -2.91 -14.02
C GLY A 95 6.47 -3.77 -15.14
N TYR A 96 5.83 -3.17 -16.15
CA TYR A 96 5.33 -3.88 -17.32
C TYR A 96 6.47 -4.60 -18.07
N ASP A 97 7.58 -3.93 -18.32
CA ASP A 97 8.74 -4.51 -18.98
C ASP A 97 9.39 -5.60 -18.13
N THR A 98 9.46 -5.38 -16.80
CA THR A 98 9.97 -6.39 -15.86
C THR A 98 9.12 -7.67 -15.89
N LEU A 99 7.79 -7.56 -15.96
CA LEU A 99 6.91 -8.72 -16.07
C LEU A 99 7.18 -9.53 -17.36
N ASN A 100 7.34 -8.84 -18.48
CA ASN A 100 7.68 -9.49 -19.75
C ASN A 100 9.04 -10.20 -19.67
N TRP A 101 10.02 -9.53 -19.06
CA TRP A 101 11.34 -10.11 -18.84
C TRP A 101 11.28 -11.37 -17.97
N ILE A 102 10.56 -11.33 -16.83
CA ILE A 102 10.37 -12.49 -15.96
C ILE A 102 9.74 -13.66 -16.73
N ALA A 103 8.71 -13.38 -17.49
CA ALA A 103 7.99 -14.43 -18.24
C ALA A 103 8.87 -15.12 -19.30
N ALA A 104 9.86 -14.43 -19.84
CA ALA A 104 10.80 -14.96 -20.81
C ALA A 104 11.95 -15.77 -20.20
N GLN A 105 12.09 -15.78 -18.87
CA GLN A 105 13.21 -16.50 -18.22
C GLN A 105 13.01 -18.01 -18.22
N PRO A 106 14.09 -18.82 -18.34
CA PRO A 106 13.99 -20.29 -18.41
C PRO A 106 13.44 -20.92 -17.12
N TRP A 107 13.62 -20.26 -15.96
CA TRP A 107 13.10 -20.68 -14.66
C TRP A 107 11.64 -20.27 -14.41
N SER A 108 11.05 -19.43 -15.24
CA SER A 108 9.69 -18.89 -15.06
C SER A 108 8.63 -19.71 -15.80
N ASP A 109 7.47 -19.90 -15.19
CA ASP A 109 6.28 -20.46 -15.87
C ASP A 109 5.45 -19.39 -16.59
N GLY A 110 5.87 -18.12 -16.53
CA GLY A 110 5.23 -16.98 -17.17
C GLY A 110 4.11 -16.33 -16.35
N LYS A 111 3.84 -16.79 -15.12
CA LYS A 111 2.84 -16.21 -14.24
C LYS A 111 3.52 -15.44 -13.11
N VAL A 112 3.09 -14.21 -12.89
CA VAL A 112 3.69 -13.32 -11.88
C VAL A 112 2.62 -12.77 -10.97
N GLY A 113 2.90 -12.81 -9.65
CA GLY A 113 2.21 -12.05 -8.63
C GLY A 113 3.08 -10.93 -8.09
N MET A 114 2.49 -9.86 -7.56
CA MET A 114 3.25 -8.78 -6.93
C MET A 114 2.84 -8.59 -5.48
N ILE A 115 3.82 -8.27 -4.62
CA ILE A 115 3.60 -7.98 -3.19
C ILE A 115 4.41 -6.76 -2.75
N GLY A 116 4.01 -6.20 -1.62
CA GLY A 116 4.76 -5.17 -0.92
C GLY A 116 3.87 -4.11 -0.31
N GLY A 117 4.44 -3.37 0.64
CA GLY A 117 3.73 -2.32 1.36
C GLY A 117 4.16 -0.92 0.96
N SER A 118 3.30 0.07 1.22
CA SER A 118 3.59 1.48 0.95
C SER A 118 3.96 1.71 -0.52
N TYR A 119 5.11 2.27 -0.82
CA TYR A 119 5.59 2.48 -2.19
C TYR A 119 5.55 1.20 -3.04
N LEU A 120 5.91 0.05 -2.45
CA LEU A 120 5.90 -1.23 -3.15
C LEU A 120 4.47 -1.68 -3.51
N GLY A 121 3.47 -1.22 -2.76
CA GLY A 121 2.06 -1.41 -3.08
C GLY A 121 1.60 -0.47 -4.20
N ILE A 122 2.03 0.79 -4.16
CA ILE A 122 1.77 1.76 -5.23
C ILE A 122 2.33 1.25 -6.57
N ALA A 123 3.54 0.69 -6.57
CA ALA A 123 4.15 0.10 -7.75
C ALA A 123 3.27 -1.03 -8.35
N GLN A 124 2.63 -1.85 -7.52
CA GLN A 124 1.71 -2.90 -7.99
C GLN A 124 0.49 -2.31 -8.69
N TRP A 125 -0.15 -1.32 -8.06
CA TRP A 125 -1.31 -0.64 -8.65
C TRP A 125 -0.99 -0.01 -9.99
N ARG A 126 0.15 0.66 -10.11
CA ARG A 126 0.60 1.30 -11.37
C ARG A 126 0.76 0.29 -12.50
N VAL A 127 1.33 -0.87 -12.21
CA VAL A 127 1.48 -1.95 -13.19
C VAL A 127 0.12 -2.58 -13.54
N ALA A 128 -0.77 -2.75 -12.57
CA ALA A 128 -2.10 -3.33 -12.78
C ALA A 128 -2.95 -2.52 -13.77
N LEU A 129 -2.79 -1.19 -13.82
CA LEU A 129 -3.46 -0.33 -14.80
C LEU A 129 -3.07 -0.63 -16.26
N LEU A 130 -1.95 -1.30 -16.51
CA LEU A 130 -1.44 -1.55 -17.86
C LEU A 130 -1.83 -2.93 -18.41
N ASN A 131 -2.55 -3.74 -17.65
CA ASN A 131 -3.10 -5.04 -18.07
C ASN A 131 -2.07 -5.98 -18.73
N ASN A 132 -0.89 -6.12 -18.12
CA ASN A 132 0.09 -7.09 -18.58
C ASN A 132 -0.43 -8.51 -18.40
N SER A 133 -0.38 -9.33 -19.46
CA SER A 133 -0.93 -10.70 -19.45
C SER A 133 -0.23 -11.66 -18.49
N HIS A 134 0.99 -11.35 -18.09
CA HIS A 134 1.78 -12.15 -17.14
C HIS A 134 1.44 -11.82 -15.67
N LEU A 135 0.89 -10.64 -15.38
CA LEU A 135 0.42 -10.29 -14.04
C LEU A 135 -0.88 -11.01 -13.74
N LYS A 136 -0.88 -11.90 -12.76
CA LYS A 136 -2.05 -12.73 -12.42
C LYS A 136 -2.80 -12.26 -11.19
N ALA A 137 -2.12 -11.65 -10.23
CA ALA A 137 -2.72 -11.09 -9.03
C ALA A 137 -1.77 -10.11 -8.35
N ILE A 138 -2.33 -9.19 -7.55
CA ILE A 138 -1.56 -8.27 -6.70
C ILE A 138 -2.01 -8.36 -5.24
N PHE A 139 -1.08 -8.03 -4.33
CA PHE A 139 -1.32 -7.99 -2.89
C PHE A 139 -0.71 -6.71 -2.29
N PRO A 140 -1.32 -5.54 -2.54
CA PRO A 140 -0.85 -4.27 -2.02
C PRO A 140 -1.20 -4.11 -0.53
N VAL A 141 -0.24 -3.60 0.26
CA VAL A 141 -0.40 -3.40 1.70
C VAL A 141 -0.15 -1.92 2.02
N VAL A 142 -1.07 -1.26 2.74
CA VAL A 142 -0.99 0.14 3.19
C VAL A 142 -0.48 1.09 2.10
N SER A 143 -1.12 1.11 0.96
CA SER A 143 -0.59 1.79 -0.23
C SER A 143 -1.48 2.88 -0.82
N GLY A 144 -2.77 2.81 -0.59
CA GLY A 144 -3.74 3.72 -1.19
C GLY A 144 -3.86 3.62 -2.71
N SER A 145 -4.73 4.43 -3.28
CA SER A 145 -5.02 4.45 -4.72
C SER A 145 -5.06 5.86 -5.33
N ASP A 146 -4.82 6.91 -4.54
CA ASP A 146 -4.84 8.30 -4.98
C ASP A 146 -3.59 9.06 -4.52
N ASP A 147 -2.72 9.42 -5.47
CA ASP A 147 -1.48 10.12 -5.13
C ASP A 147 -1.71 11.50 -4.54
N TYR A 148 -2.69 12.25 -5.03
CA TYR A 148 -2.98 13.58 -4.53
C TYR A 148 -3.44 13.54 -3.07
N LEU A 149 -4.58 12.89 -2.79
CA LEU A 149 -5.20 12.87 -1.46
C LEU A 149 -4.42 12.02 -0.45
N ASP A 150 -3.84 10.92 -0.89
CA ASP A 150 -3.12 10.03 0.02
C ASP A 150 -1.75 10.56 0.39
N ARG A 151 -1.03 11.07 -0.62
CA ARG A 151 0.40 11.31 -0.49
C ARG A 151 0.77 12.77 -0.32
N PHE A 152 0.20 13.67 -1.12
CA PHE A 152 0.75 15.01 -1.23
C PHE A 152 -0.14 16.13 -0.68
N TYR A 153 -1.43 15.98 -0.80
CA TYR A 153 -2.38 17.01 -0.35
C TYR A 153 -3.47 16.43 0.56
N SER A 154 -3.97 17.25 1.46
CA SER A 154 -5.16 16.92 2.26
C SER A 154 -6.42 17.36 1.52
N PRO A 155 -7.60 16.83 1.85
CA PRO A 155 -8.85 17.41 1.43
C PRO A 155 -8.88 18.92 1.73
N GLY A 156 -9.20 19.75 0.73
CA GLY A 156 -9.09 21.21 0.84
C GLY A 156 -7.78 21.82 0.35
N GLY A 157 -6.81 21.00 -0.13
CA GLY A 157 -5.63 21.47 -0.87
C GLY A 157 -4.43 21.85 0.00
N ALA A 158 -4.43 21.55 1.29
CA ALA A 158 -3.25 21.76 2.13
C ALA A 158 -2.18 20.69 1.82
N MET A 159 -0.96 21.15 1.49
CA MET A 159 0.16 20.24 1.23
C MET A 159 0.59 19.51 2.50
N LYS A 160 0.79 18.19 2.42
CA LYS A 160 1.35 17.35 3.48
C LYS A 160 2.86 17.51 3.57
N LEU A 161 3.34 18.76 3.71
CA LEU A 161 4.75 19.16 3.61
C LEU A 161 5.68 18.30 4.45
N GLY A 162 5.39 18.21 5.76
CA GLY A 162 6.29 17.59 6.71
C GLY A 162 6.64 16.16 6.37
N HIS A 163 5.63 15.33 6.23
CA HIS A 163 5.81 13.91 5.96
C HIS A 163 6.37 13.65 4.55
N ARG A 164 5.88 14.36 3.54
CA ARG A 164 6.27 14.06 2.14
C ARG A 164 7.65 14.59 1.79
N LEU A 165 7.99 15.78 2.23
CA LEU A 165 9.35 16.27 2.02
C LEU A 165 10.37 15.48 2.85
N LEU A 166 9.99 15.00 4.05
CA LEU A 166 10.84 14.07 4.81
C LEU A 166 11.11 12.79 4.02
N TRP A 167 10.05 12.16 3.48
CA TRP A 167 10.21 10.93 2.69
C TRP A 167 11.06 11.16 1.44
N LEU A 168 10.77 12.20 0.67
CA LEU A 168 11.53 12.55 -0.54
C LEU A 168 13.01 12.81 -0.20
N SER A 169 13.26 13.67 0.79
CA SER A 169 14.61 14.05 1.15
C SER A 169 15.44 12.88 1.70
N GLN A 170 14.86 12.06 2.56
CA GLN A 170 15.55 10.89 3.13
C GLN A 170 15.86 9.83 2.07
N ASN A 171 14.99 9.64 1.10
CA ASN A 171 15.18 8.66 0.03
C ASN A 171 16.02 9.17 -1.14
N LEU A 172 16.03 10.49 -1.39
CA LEU A 172 16.80 11.10 -2.47
C LEU A 172 18.15 11.68 -2.02
N THR A 173 18.44 11.70 -0.74
CA THR A 173 19.78 12.08 -0.23
C THR A 173 20.79 11.00 -0.64
N PRO A 174 21.91 11.40 -1.29
CA PRO A 174 22.97 10.47 -1.65
C PRO A 174 23.51 9.68 -0.45
N ALA A 175 23.97 8.47 -0.71
CA ALA A 175 24.61 7.64 0.33
C ALA A 175 25.80 8.38 0.96
N GLY A 176 25.94 8.26 2.29
CA GLY A 176 27.02 8.91 3.05
C GLY A 176 26.75 10.36 3.46
N LEU A 177 25.70 11.00 2.94
CA LEU A 177 25.29 12.34 3.40
C LEU A 177 24.29 12.27 4.55
N PRO A 178 24.33 13.24 5.49
CA PRO A 178 23.35 13.34 6.57
C PRO A 178 21.94 13.46 6.01
N LYS A 179 21.03 12.65 6.52
CA LYS A 179 19.62 12.76 6.16
C LYS A 179 18.99 13.95 6.88
N PRO A 180 18.17 14.76 6.18
CA PRO A 180 17.53 15.93 6.78
C PRO A 180 16.57 15.52 7.91
N LYS A 181 16.47 16.38 8.90
CA LYS A 181 15.52 16.24 10.01
C LYS A 181 14.29 17.10 9.77
N PHE A 182 13.14 16.63 10.21
CA PHE A 182 11.86 17.32 10.06
C PHE A 182 11.93 18.80 10.47
N GLY A 183 12.52 19.11 11.63
CA GLY A 183 12.61 20.49 12.14
C GLY A 183 13.46 21.43 11.29
N SER A 184 14.29 20.95 10.36
CA SER A 184 15.16 21.80 9.55
C SER A 184 14.44 22.56 8.43
N TYR A 185 13.21 22.17 8.08
CA TYR A 185 12.49 22.75 6.94
C TYR A 185 11.01 23.02 7.19
N ILE A 186 10.41 22.48 8.29
CA ILE A 186 8.97 22.55 8.48
C ILE A 186 8.43 23.99 8.62
N GLY A 187 9.21 24.89 9.15
CA GLY A 187 8.89 26.32 9.24
C GLY A 187 9.44 27.18 8.10
N HIS A 188 10.03 26.55 7.06
CA HIS A 188 10.66 27.30 5.97
C HIS A 188 9.64 27.88 4.99
N LEU A 189 9.82 29.14 4.63
CA LEU A 189 9.05 29.86 3.61
C LEU A 189 10.00 30.61 2.66
N PRO A 190 9.68 30.70 1.36
CA PRO A 190 8.49 30.16 0.70
C PRO A 190 8.57 28.65 0.50
N LEU A 191 7.44 27.95 0.41
CA LEU A 191 7.38 26.49 0.23
C LEU A 191 8.20 25.99 -0.97
N ARG A 192 8.28 26.79 -2.02
CA ARG A 192 9.02 26.45 -3.26
C ARG A 192 10.52 26.17 -3.02
N THR A 193 11.10 26.64 -1.93
CA THR A 193 12.51 26.42 -1.58
C THR A 193 12.69 25.51 -0.37
N SER A 194 11.62 24.85 0.12
CA SER A 194 11.70 23.96 1.28
C SER A 194 12.53 22.71 1.00
N ASP A 195 12.55 22.22 -0.25
CA ASP A 195 13.41 21.12 -0.68
C ASP A 195 14.88 21.48 -0.61
N THR A 196 15.25 22.68 -1.04
CA THR A 196 16.63 23.20 -0.92
C THR A 196 17.02 23.40 0.54
N ALA A 197 16.11 23.91 1.37
CA ALA A 197 16.35 24.02 2.81
C ALA A 197 16.54 22.66 3.48
N ALA A 198 15.79 21.64 3.03
CA ALA A 198 15.89 20.29 3.56
C ALA A 198 17.16 19.54 3.07
N THR A 199 17.54 19.69 1.80
CA THR A 199 18.50 18.77 1.13
C THR A 199 19.74 19.47 0.56
N GLY A 200 19.78 20.81 0.57
CA GLY A 200 20.83 21.60 -0.09
C GLY A 200 20.68 21.65 -1.63
N ARG A 201 19.61 21.10 -2.20
CA ARG A 201 19.37 21.07 -3.65
C ARG A 201 17.88 21.09 -3.99
N THR A 202 17.56 21.52 -5.19
CA THR A 202 16.21 21.43 -5.76
C THR A 202 15.90 19.98 -6.13
N LEU A 203 14.71 19.50 -5.74
CA LEU A 203 14.19 18.18 -6.08
C LEU A 203 13.12 18.32 -7.16
N ALA A 204 13.38 17.84 -8.38
CA ALA A 204 12.45 17.96 -9.51
C ALA A 204 11.04 17.48 -9.16
N ILE A 205 10.92 16.30 -8.54
CA ILE A 205 9.62 15.75 -8.12
C ILE A 205 8.88 16.67 -7.13
N TYR A 206 9.59 17.36 -6.23
CA TYR A 206 8.97 18.29 -5.29
C TYR A 206 8.44 19.54 -6.02
N GLN A 207 9.20 20.07 -6.97
CA GLN A 207 8.76 21.20 -7.79
C GLN A 207 7.53 20.83 -8.63
N THR A 208 7.52 19.67 -9.28
CA THR A 208 6.36 19.16 -10.03
C THR A 208 5.11 19.08 -9.14
N ILE A 209 5.24 18.57 -7.90
CA ILE A 209 4.11 18.53 -6.97
C ILE A 209 3.57 19.93 -6.67
N LEU A 210 4.45 20.92 -6.46
CA LEU A 210 4.04 22.31 -6.20
C LEU A 210 3.44 23.03 -7.41
N GLU A 211 3.74 22.58 -8.63
CA GLU A 211 3.14 23.09 -9.86
C GLU A 211 1.69 22.61 -10.06
N HIS A 212 1.30 21.53 -9.36
CA HIS A 212 -0.03 20.93 -9.41
C HIS A 212 -0.72 20.97 -8.02
N PRO A 213 -1.04 22.17 -7.47
CA PRO A 213 -1.59 22.30 -6.11
C PRO A 213 -3.07 21.90 -6.00
N THR A 214 -3.76 21.74 -7.14
CA THR A 214 -5.18 21.35 -7.21
C THR A 214 -5.30 19.97 -7.84
N TYR A 215 -6.44 19.30 -7.66
CA TYR A 215 -6.74 18.00 -8.27
C TYR A 215 -7.06 18.15 -9.76
N ASP A 216 -6.03 18.46 -10.55
CA ASP A 216 -6.10 18.67 -12.00
C ASP A 216 -5.91 17.37 -12.81
N SER A 217 -5.79 17.50 -14.15
CA SER A 217 -5.59 16.36 -15.05
C SER A 217 -4.32 15.57 -14.75
N PHE A 218 -3.24 16.25 -14.31
CA PHE A 218 -2.00 15.59 -13.94
C PHE A 218 -2.22 14.52 -12.85
N TRP A 219 -2.93 14.86 -11.76
CA TRP A 219 -3.24 13.90 -10.70
C TRP A 219 -4.24 12.83 -11.13
N LYS A 220 -5.25 13.22 -11.93
CA LYS A 220 -6.25 12.26 -12.44
C LYS A 220 -5.62 11.18 -13.32
N ASP A 221 -4.69 11.55 -14.19
CA ASP A 221 -3.97 10.61 -15.04
C ASP A 221 -3.11 9.64 -14.23
N LEU A 222 -2.57 10.10 -13.11
CA LEU A 222 -1.79 9.30 -12.18
C LEU A 222 -2.67 8.46 -11.22
N SER A 223 -3.88 8.89 -10.92
CA SER A 223 -4.73 8.24 -9.92
C SER A 223 -5.20 6.86 -10.36
N VAL A 224 -4.93 5.85 -9.53
CA VAL A 224 -5.53 4.51 -9.69
C VAL A 224 -7.02 4.57 -9.49
N ARG A 225 -7.49 5.34 -8.51
CA ARG A 225 -8.90 5.55 -8.19
C ARG A 225 -9.71 6.04 -9.41
N GLU A 226 -9.21 7.07 -10.12
CA GLU A 226 -9.85 7.59 -11.34
C GLU A 226 -9.83 6.59 -12.50
N ASN A 227 -8.83 5.71 -12.52
CA ASN A 227 -8.61 4.73 -13.58
C ASN A 227 -8.90 3.29 -13.14
N ILE A 228 -9.68 3.12 -12.07
CA ILE A 228 -9.88 1.81 -11.43
C ILE A 228 -10.50 0.77 -12.38
N ASP A 229 -11.33 1.20 -13.32
CA ASP A 229 -11.94 0.33 -14.33
C ASP A 229 -10.91 -0.35 -15.25
N ARG A 230 -9.66 0.13 -15.26
CA ARG A 230 -8.55 -0.50 -16.00
C ARG A 230 -7.94 -1.68 -15.25
N VAL A 231 -8.15 -1.80 -13.94
CA VAL A 231 -7.64 -2.91 -13.15
C VAL A 231 -8.43 -4.17 -13.44
N ARG A 232 -7.79 -5.18 -14.05
CA ARG A 232 -8.40 -6.45 -14.46
C ARG A 232 -7.93 -7.64 -13.63
N VAL A 233 -6.81 -7.48 -12.93
CA VAL A 233 -6.22 -8.53 -12.10
C VAL A 233 -6.90 -8.62 -10.74
N PRO A 234 -6.96 -9.80 -10.14
CA PRO A 234 -7.38 -9.97 -8.75
C PRO A 234 -6.52 -9.13 -7.79
N VAL A 235 -7.18 -8.52 -6.81
CA VAL A 235 -6.55 -7.66 -5.81
C VAL A 235 -6.92 -8.11 -4.41
N PHE A 236 -5.92 -8.35 -3.56
CA PHE A 236 -6.11 -8.45 -2.12
C PHE A 236 -5.40 -7.26 -1.45
N ALA A 237 -6.15 -6.23 -1.10
CA ALA A 237 -5.63 -5.05 -0.42
C ALA A 237 -5.61 -5.25 1.10
N VAL A 238 -4.58 -4.69 1.76
CA VAL A 238 -4.50 -4.68 3.23
C VAL A 238 -4.23 -3.27 3.69
N GLY A 239 -5.07 -2.76 4.60
CA GLY A 239 -4.94 -1.43 5.17
C GLY A 239 -5.03 -1.43 6.69
N GLY A 240 -4.89 -0.25 7.29
CA GLY A 240 -5.00 -0.07 8.74
C GLY A 240 -5.82 1.16 9.10
N TRP A 241 -6.66 1.05 10.14
CA TRP A 241 -7.54 2.15 10.58
C TRP A 241 -6.78 3.43 10.96
N TYR A 242 -5.50 3.31 11.31
CA TYR A 242 -4.62 4.43 11.67
C TYR A 242 -3.63 4.80 10.56
N ASP A 243 -3.80 4.24 9.35
CA ASP A 243 -3.00 4.59 8.19
C ASP A 243 -3.66 5.73 7.39
N ASN A 244 -2.86 6.61 6.85
CA ASN A 244 -3.33 7.70 6.00
C ASN A 244 -3.85 7.25 4.62
N TYR A 245 -3.69 5.99 4.27
CA TYR A 245 -4.16 5.40 2.99
C TYR A 245 -5.49 4.67 3.12
N VAL A 246 -6.02 4.48 4.33
CA VAL A 246 -7.19 3.62 4.57
C VAL A 246 -8.43 4.03 3.78
N GLU A 247 -8.67 5.34 3.62
CA GLU A 247 -9.83 5.83 2.89
C GLU A 247 -9.77 5.40 1.42
N SER A 248 -8.64 5.60 0.76
CA SER A 248 -8.49 5.23 -0.64
C SER A 248 -8.32 3.72 -0.86
N ASP A 249 -7.80 2.96 0.11
CA ASP A 249 -7.82 1.49 0.07
C ASP A 249 -9.27 0.97 0.08
N LEU A 250 -10.13 1.54 0.94
CA LEU A 250 -11.57 1.21 1.00
C LEU A 250 -12.32 1.65 -0.27
N ASP A 251 -12.04 2.83 -0.79
CA ASP A 251 -12.65 3.34 -2.01
C ASP A 251 -12.28 2.48 -3.23
N ALA A 252 -11.01 2.07 -3.34
CA ALA A 252 -10.56 1.17 -4.41
C ALA A 252 -11.27 -0.19 -4.33
N PHE A 253 -11.39 -0.76 -3.13
CA PHE A 253 -12.14 -1.99 -2.92
C PHE A 253 -13.60 -1.82 -3.33
N ALA A 254 -14.30 -0.77 -2.86
CA ALA A 254 -15.69 -0.51 -3.17
C ALA A 254 -15.94 -0.30 -4.68
N ALA A 255 -14.98 0.28 -5.39
CA ALA A 255 -15.06 0.46 -6.84
C ALA A 255 -14.85 -0.84 -7.62
N LEU A 256 -13.96 -1.71 -7.16
CA LEU A 256 -13.66 -3.00 -7.78
C LEU A 256 -14.71 -4.06 -7.45
N HIS A 257 -15.16 -4.10 -6.20
CA HIS A 257 -16.14 -5.06 -5.71
C HIS A 257 -17.54 -4.47 -5.80
N LYS A 258 -18.39 -5.01 -6.69
CA LYS A 258 -19.77 -4.54 -6.86
C LYS A 258 -20.72 -5.53 -6.20
N PRO A 259 -21.51 -5.09 -5.20
CA PRO A 259 -22.50 -5.96 -4.54
C PRO A 259 -23.44 -6.64 -5.54
N GLY A 260 -23.76 -7.91 -5.27
CA GLY A 260 -24.67 -8.70 -6.12
C GLY A 260 -24.01 -9.37 -7.34
N LYS A 261 -22.73 -9.14 -7.59
CA LYS A 261 -21.90 -9.98 -8.46
C LYS A 261 -21.17 -10.98 -7.59
N ASP A 262 -21.10 -12.21 -8.03
CA ASP A 262 -20.30 -13.26 -7.42
C ASP A 262 -18.80 -12.97 -7.74
N ASP A 263 -18.30 -11.89 -7.15
CA ASP A 263 -16.96 -11.38 -7.41
C ASP A 263 -16.06 -11.58 -6.19
N THR A 264 -15.47 -12.77 -6.09
CA THR A 264 -14.45 -13.10 -5.10
C THR A 264 -13.05 -12.64 -5.49
N LYS A 265 -12.91 -12.01 -6.65
CA LYS A 265 -11.61 -11.56 -7.16
C LYS A 265 -10.97 -10.45 -6.36
N HIS A 266 -11.74 -9.65 -5.66
CA HIS A 266 -11.24 -8.50 -4.96
C HIS A 266 -11.52 -8.63 -3.48
N ARG A 267 -10.47 -8.56 -2.67
CA ARG A 267 -10.54 -8.70 -1.22
C ARG A 267 -9.87 -7.53 -0.53
N ILE A 268 -10.34 -7.24 0.67
CA ILE A 268 -9.72 -6.24 1.53
C ILE A 268 -9.69 -6.69 2.99
N MET A 269 -8.59 -6.37 3.67
CA MET A 269 -8.44 -6.55 5.11
C MET A 269 -8.05 -5.21 5.74
N ILE A 270 -8.80 -4.75 6.75
CA ILE A 270 -8.49 -3.53 7.51
C ILE A 270 -8.33 -3.86 8.98
N GLY A 271 -7.11 -3.75 9.47
CA GLY A 271 -6.77 -4.00 10.87
C GLY A 271 -6.60 -2.73 11.70
N PRO A 272 -6.39 -2.84 13.01
CA PRO A 272 -6.19 -1.69 13.90
C PRO A 272 -4.74 -1.21 13.87
N TRP A 273 -4.19 -1.00 12.68
CA TRP A 273 -2.78 -0.74 12.46
C TRP A 273 -2.51 0.66 11.92
N PRO A 274 -1.37 1.26 12.29
CA PRO A 274 -0.78 2.39 11.58
C PRO A 274 -0.01 1.89 10.34
N HIS A 275 0.66 2.81 9.64
CA HIS A 275 1.40 2.53 8.42
C HIS A 275 2.46 1.41 8.54
N ASN A 276 3.08 1.24 9.69
CA ASN A 276 4.07 0.18 9.93
C ASN A 276 3.45 -1.16 10.36
N MET A 277 2.13 -1.29 10.33
CA MET A 277 1.39 -2.49 10.71
C MET A 277 1.63 -2.96 12.16
N SER A 278 2.06 -2.07 13.06
CA SER A 278 2.34 -2.42 14.46
C SER A 278 1.08 -2.48 15.33
N SER A 279 1.07 -3.37 16.29
CA SER A 279 0.09 -3.42 17.40
C SER A 279 0.83 -3.89 18.65
N PRO A 280 0.74 -3.19 19.79
CA PRO A 280 -0.07 -2.00 20.07
C PRO A 280 0.45 -0.74 19.32
N PHE A 281 -0.42 0.27 19.21
CA PHE A 281 -0.10 1.54 18.58
C PHE A 281 -0.45 2.71 19.50
N ALA A 282 0.46 3.68 19.66
CA ALA A 282 0.29 4.87 20.49
C ALA A 282 -0.15 4.56 21.95
N GLY A 283 0.32 3.45 22.52
CA GLY A 283 -0.05 3.00 23.87
C GLY A 283 -1.42 2.31 23.98
N VAL A 284 -2.13 2.13 22.86
CA VAL A 284 -3.41 1.44 22.82
C VAL A 284 -3.21 0.01 22.30
N GLY A 285 -3.55 -0.98 23.11
CA GLY A 285 -3.57 -2.40 22.74
C GLY A 285 -4.96 -2.84 22.28
N PHE A 286 -5.01 -3.66 21.24
CA PHE A 286 -6.25 -4.19 20.68
C PHE A 286 -6.46 -5.68 20.93
N GLY A 287 -5.67 -6.26 21.88
CA GLY A 287 -5.70 -7.68 22.19
C GLY A 287 -4.83 -8.54 21.27
N ASN A 288 -4.72 -9.83 21.61
CA ASN A 288 -3.84 -10.78 20.93
C ASN A 288 -4.26 -11.05 19.48
N ASP A 289 -5.54 -10.91 19.17
CA ASP A 289 -6.11 -11.19 17.85
C ASP A 289 -6.04 -9.98 16.90
N SER A 290 -5.38 -8.88 17.33
CA SER A 290 -5.23 -7.67 16.51
C SER A 290 -4.21 -7.80 15.38
N GLY A 291 -3.37 -8.83 15.39
CA GLY A 291 -2.44 -9.17 14.31
C GLY A 291 -3.12 -9.94 13.19
N ALA A 292 -2.47 -9.98 12.02
CA ALA A 292 -2.87 -10.86 10.93
C ALA A 292 -1.65 -11.59 10.35
N PRO A 293 -1.76 -12.87 10.00
CA PRO A 293 -0.67 -13.62 9.39
C PRO A 293 -0.59 -13.32 7.89
N ILE A 294 -0.22 -12.08 7.54
CA ILE A 294 -0.21 -11.55 6.16
C ILE A 294 0.50 -12.49 5.19
N ARG A 295 1.60 -13.12 5.61
CA ARG A 295 2.34 -14.06 4.76
C ARG A 295 1.51 -15.29 4.39
N ALA A 296 0.73 -15.82 5.31
CA ALA A 296 -0.15 -16.96 5.02
C ALA A 296 -1.25 -16.57 4.01
N TYR A 297 -1.84 -15.39 4.16
CA TYR A 297 -2.77 -14.86 3.16
C TYR A 297 -2.13 -14.67 1.79
N GLN A 298 -0.92 -14.14 1.73
CA GLN A 298 -0.20 -13.99 0.46
C GLN A 298 0.04 -15.34 -0.23
N ILE A 299 0.47 -16.35 0.52
CA ILE A 299 0.70 -17.70 -0.03
C ILE A 299 -0.61 -18.28 -0.59
N ALA A 300 -1.69 -18.29 0.20
CA ALA A 300 -2.98 -18.80 -0.22
C ALA A 300 -3.52 -18.06 -1.45
N TRP A 301 -3.44 -16.72 -1.45
CA TRP A 301 -3.83 -15.86 -2.58
C TRP A 301 -3.13 -16.24 -3.87
N PHE A 302 -1.80 -16.39 -3.82
CA PHE A 302 -1.05 -16.73 -5.01
C PHE A 302 -1.13 -18.21 -5.38
N ASP A 303 -1.30 -19.12 -4.43
CA ASP A 303 -1.56 -20.53 -4.76
C ASP A 303 -2.85 -20.68 -5.57
N HIS A 304 -3.89 -19.88 -5.23
CA HIS A 304 -5.10 -19.84 -6.03
C HIS A 304 -4.87 -19.23 -7.42
N TRP A 305 -4.38 -17.99 -7.50
CA TRP A 305 -4.35 -17.24 -8.76
C TRP A 305 -3.21 -17.63 -9.72
N LEU A 306 -2.09 -18.10 -9.19
CA LEU A 306 -0.94 -18.48 -10.02
C LEU A 306 -0.85 -19.97 -10.28
N LYS A 307 -1.30 -20.81 -9.35
CA LYS A 307 -1.19 -22.26 -9.48
C LYS A 307 -2.53 -22.96 -9.73
N GLY A 308 -3.65 -22.27 -9.62
CA GLY A 308 -4.98 -22.83 -9.78
C GLY A 308 -5.39 -23.74 -8.63
N ALA A 309 -4.81 -23.56 -7.44
CA ALA A 309 -5.28 -24.25 -6.26
C ALA A 309 -6.74 -23.85 -5.96
N PRO A 310 -7.57 -24.77 -5.46
CA PRO A 310 -8.91 -24.43 -5.03
C PRO A 310 -8.88 -23.25 -4.05
N GLU A 311 -9.82 -22.33 -4.17
CA GLU A 311 -10.02 -21.29 -3.17
C GLU A 311 -10.59 -22.01 -1.93
N ASP A 312 -9.72 -22.28 -0.97
CA ASP A 312 -10.08 -23.00 0.24
C ASP A 312 -10.14 -22.01 1.40
N ALA A 313 -11.32 -21.84 1.99
CA ALA A 313 -11.57 -21.01 3.14
C ALA A 313 -10.59 -21.30 4.30
N ALA A 314 -10.15 -22.55 4.44
CA ALA A 314 -9.18 -22.94 5.44
C ALA A 314 -7.80 -22.27 5.26
N HIS A 315 -7.42 -21.89 4.03
CA HIS A 315 -6.16 -21.19 3.77
C HIS A 315 -6.22 -19.69 4.10
N TYR A 316 -7.41 -19.09 4.05
CA TYR A 316 -7.61 -17.67 4.36
C TYR A 316 -8.06 -17.42 5.79
N THR A 317 -8.49 -18.46 6.52
CA THR A 317 -8.86 -18.31 7.92
C THR A 317 -7.63 -18.44 8.80
N PRO A 318 -7.15 -17.36 9.43
CA PRO A 318 -6.16 -17.49 10.49
C PRO A 318 -6.74 -18.39 11.59
N TRP A 319 -5.89 -19.22 12.19
CA TRP A 319 -6.24 -20.06 13.33
C TRP A 319 -6.93 -19.29 14.48
N ALA A 320 -6.74 -17.97 14.58
CA ALA A 320 -7.41 -17.10 15.55
C ALA A 320 -8.89 -16.81 15.19
N TRP A 321 -9.34 -17.12 13.99
CA TRP A 321 -10.72 -16.84 13.53
C TRP A 321 -11.63 -18.06 13.65
N HIS A 322 -11.11 -19.23 13.96
CA HIS A 322 -11.88 -20.46 14.14
C HIS A 322 -12.92 -20.41 15.28
N SER A 323 -12.91 -19.37 16.10
CA SER A 323 -13.91 -19.24 17.18
C SER A 323 -15.26 -18.67 16.70
N VAL A 324 -15.39 -18.24 15.45
CA VAL A 324 -16.63 -17.66 14.91
C VAL A 324 -16.96 -18.22 13.53
N ARG A 325 -17.61 -19.37 13.50
CA ARG A 325 -18.37 -19.99 12.39
C ARG A 325 -17.59 -20.64 11.26
N ALA A 326 -17.69 -21.97 11.22
CA ALA A 326 -17.29 -22.87 10.14
C ALA A 326 -18.26 -22.89 8.93
N GLU A 327 -19.10 -21.89 8.71
CA GLU A 327 -20.19 -21.95 7.72
C GLU A 327 -20.32 -20.69 6.87
N VAL A 328 -19.27 -19.89 6.66
CA VAL A 328 -19.45 -18.67 5.91
C VAL A 328 -18.69 -18.78 4.58
N ASP A 329 -19.43 -18.67 3.47
CA ASP A 329 -18.93 -18.17 2.20
C ASP A 329 -17.88 -17.09 2.47
N GLU A 330 -16.69 -17.21 1.90
CA GLU A 330 -15.60 -16.29 2.13
C GLU A 330 -16.03 -14.85 1.84
N ALA A 331 -16.12 -14.06 2.90
CA ALA A 331 -16.46 -12.67 2.76
C ALA A 331 -15.31 -11.92 2.07
N PRO A 332 -15.59 -11.05 1.11
CA PRO A 332 -14.55 -10.30 0.40
C PRO A 332 -13.85 -9.26 1.29
N MET A 333 -14.41 -8.94 2.43
CA MET A 333 -13.93 -7.90 3.32
C MET A 333 -13.80 -8.38 4.76
N HIS A 334 -12.63 -8.16 5.36
CA HIS A 334 -12.34 -8.44 6.76
C HIS A 334 -11.96 -7.15 7.47
N ILE A 335 -12.73 -6.74 8.47
CA ILE A 335 -12.47 -5.53 9.24
C ILE A 335 -12.30 -5.83 10.73
N PHE A 336 -11.33 -5.18 11.34
CA PHE A 336 -11.19 -5.21 12.79
C PHE A 336 -12.05 -4.11 13.42
N VAL A 337 -13.00 -4.51 14.27
CA VAL A 337 -13.90 -3.57 14.96
C VAL A 337 -13.27 -3.20 16.30
N MET A 338 -12.71 -1.99 16.35
CA MET A 338 -12.13 -1.42 17.56
C MET A 338 -13.20 -1.20 18.65
N GLY A 339 -12.81 -1.25 19.91
CA GLY A 339 -13.71 -1.17 21.05
C GLY A 339 -14.19 -2.56 21.50
N VAL A 340 -14.80 -3.33 20.61
CA VAL A 340 -15.10 -4.76 20.86
C VAL A 340 -13.89 -5.65 20.56
N ASN A 341 -12.90 -5.13 19.85
CA ASN A 341 -11.61 -5.74 19.52
C ASN A 341 -11.75 -7.13 18.89
N ARG A 342 -12.52 -7.21 17.82
CA ARG A 342 -12.77 -8.44 17.07
C ARG A 342 -12.77 -8.21 15.57
N TRP A 343 -12.32 -9.18 14.83
CA TRP A 343 -12.50 -9.24 13.39
C TRP A 343 -13.96 -9.51 13.05
N ARG A 344 -14.39 -8.96 11.94
CA ARG A 344 -15.73 -9.12 11.38
C ARG A 344 -15.67 -9.19 9.87
N ASP A 345 -16.40 -10.14 9.33
CA ASP A 345 -16.54 -10.35 7.91
C ASP A 345 -17.70 -9.50 7.38
N GLU A 346 -17.46 -8.83 6.25
CA GLU A 346 -18.41 -7.96 5.59
C GLU A 346 -18.41 -8.24 4.08
N ARG A 347 -19.54 -7.91 3.43
CA ARG A 347 -19.70 -8.21 2.01
C ARG A 347 -19.49 -7.00 1.11
N GLU A 348 -19.47 -5.80 1.68
CA GLU A 348 -19.41 -4.55 0.90
C GLU A 348 -18.96 -3.38 1.75
N TRP A 349 -18.52 -2.32 1.08
CA TRP A 349 -18.21 -1.04 1.68
C TRP A 349 -18.79 0.11 0.83
N PRO A 350 -19.45 1.17 1.41
CA PRO A 350 -19.89 1.21 2.81
C PRO A 350 -20.86 0.07 3.14
N LEU A 351 -20.96 -0.29 4.43
CA LEU A 351 -21.83 -1.39 4.87
C LEU A 351 -23.29 -1.09 4.54
N ALA A 352 -24.04 -2.04 3.96
CA ALA A 352 -25.45 -1.85 3.58
C ALA A 352 -26.36 -1.35 4.72
N ARG A 353 -26.02 -1.71 5.96
CA ARG A 353 -26.73 -1.25 7.16
C ARG A 353 -26.30 0.12 7.68
N THR A 354 -25.44 0.85 6.97
CA THR A 354 -25.00 2.20 7.37
C THR A 354 -26.15 3.19 7.28
N HIS A 355 -26.46 3.84 8.39
CA HIS A 355 -27.41 4.95 8.45
C HIS A 355 -26.66 6.25 8.62
N TYR A 356 -26.53 7.01 7.53
CA TYR A 356 -25.92 8.33 7.57
C TYR A 356 -26.81 9.28 8.35
N THR A 357 -26.31 9.82 9.45
CA THR A 357 -27.07 10.65 10.36
C THR A 357 -26.39 12.00 10.50
N ALA A 358 -27.13 13.08 10.24
CA ALA A 358 -26.62 14.43 10.37
C ALA A 358 -26.58 14.87 11.84
N PHE A 359 -25.42 15.32 12.30
CA PHE A 359 -25.24 16.09 13.52
C PHE A 359 -24.84 17.52 13.15
N TYR A 360 -25.45 18.47 13.81
CA TYR A 360 -25.22 19.89 13.52
C TYR A 360 -24.33 20.50 14.61
N LEU A 361 -23.33 21.27 14.17
CA LEU A 361 -22.49 22.08 15.05
C LEU A 361 -23.28 23.32 15.50
N THR A 362 -23.27 23.60 16.78
CA THR A 362 -23.88 24.81 17.36
C THR A 362 -23.07 25.33 18.54
N SER A 363 -23.16 26.63 18.80
CA SER A 363 -22.56 27.28 19.95
C SER A 363 -23.38 28.55 20.35
N LYS A 364 -22.97 29.19 21.43
CA LYS A 364 -23.41 30.54 21.80
C LYS A 364 -22.41 31.63 21.39
N GLY A 365 -21.45 31.27 20.50
CA GLY A 365 -20.41 32.17 20.00
C GLY A 365 -19.05 31.98 20.67
N HIS A 366 -18.82 30.87 21.40
CA HIS A 366 -17.58 30.63 22.15
C HIS A 366 -17.07 29.20 21.98
N ALA A 367 -17.37 28.51 20.84
CA ALA A 367 -16.88 27.14 20.58
C ALA A 367 -15.38 27.05 20.33
N ASN A 368 -14.73 28.20 20.07
CA ASN A 368 -13.32 28.32 19.63
C ASN A 368 -12.28 28.24 20.77
N THR A 369 -12.66 27.74 21.93
CA THR A 369 -11.74 27.55 23.07
C THR A 369 -11.79 26.15 23.63
N GLY A 370 -10.75 25.72 24.34
CA GLY A 370 -10.68 24.39 24.97
C GLY A 370 -11.74 24.16 26.08
N LYS A 371 -12.42 25.20 26.54
CA LYS A 371 -13.56 25.18 27.45
C LYS A 371 -14.80 25.78 26.81
N GLY A 372 -14.88 25.76 25.50
CA GLY A 372 -15.93 26.36 24.72
C GLY A 372 -17.30 25.72 24.92
N ASP A 373 -18.33 26.43 24.43
CA ASP A 373 -19.73 26.05 24.50
C ASP A 373 -20.22 25.30 23.23
N GLY A 374 -19.28 24.81 22.42
CA GLY A 374 -19.59 24.01 21.24
C GLY A 374 -20.34 22.73 21.56
N ALA A 375 -21.38 22.43 20.78
CA ALA A 375 -22.17 21.21 20.92
C ALA A 375 -22.51 20.60 19.56
N LEU A 376 -22.72 19.27 19.56
CA LEU A 376 -23.35 18.54 18.47
C LEU A 376 -24.81 18.28 18.80
N VAL A 377 -25.71 18.67 17.91
CA VAL A 377 -27.16 18.51 18.13
C VAL A 377 -27.81 17.79 16.94
N TRP A 378 -28.87 17.05 17.23
CA TRP A 378 -29.66 16.36 16.21
C TRP A 378 -30.46 17.32 15.32
N ASN A 379 -30.94 18.43 15.91
CA ASN A 379 -31.77 19.41 15.22
C ASN A 379 -31.14 20.79 15.38
N LEU A 380 -30.94 21.51 14.28
CA LEU A 380 -30.59 22.91 14.30
C LEU A 380 -31.78 23.70 14.87
N GLY A 381 -31.57 24.33 16.03
CA GLY A 381 -32.47 25.32 16.57
C GLY A 381 -32.48 26.64 15.76
N LYS A 382 -32.84 27.75 16.41
CA LYS A 382 -32.68 29.06 15.80
C LYS A 382 -31.22 29.33 15.43
N LYS A 383 -30.98 30.12 14.35
CA LYS A 383 -29.63 30.48 13.86
C LYS A 383 -28.72 30.89 15.01
N ALA A 384 -27.64 30.13 15.23
CA ALA A 384 -26.57 30.50 16.13
C ALA A 384 -25.71 31.60 15.52
N LYS A 385 -25.09 32.44 16.38
CA LYS A 385 -24.05 33.35 15.94
C LYS A 385 -22.82 32.57 15.48
N PRO A 386 -22.08 33.01 14.45
CA PRO A 386 -20.85 32.37 14.07
C PRO A 386 -19.78 32.56 15.15
N ASP A 387 -19.00 31.52 15.37
CA ASP A 387 -17.75 31.61 16.11
C ASP A 387 -16.68 32.30 15.24
N GLN A 388 -15.78 33.04 15.90
CA GLN A 388 -14.65 33.72 15.24
C GLN A 388 -13.35 33.28 15.86
N PHE A 389 -12.34 33.06 15.05
CA PHE A 389 -10.98 32.79 15.52
C PHE A 389 -9.97 33.47 14.62
N VAL A 390 -8.80 33.72 15.17
CA VAL A 390 -7.64 34.17 14.41
C VAL A 390 -6.76 32.97 14.15
N TYR A 391 -6.45 32.72 12.88
CA TYR A 391 -5.48 31.72 12.49
C TYR A 391 -4.16 32.41 12.17
N ASP A 392 -3.14 32.16 12.95
CA ASP A 392 -1.75 32.53 12.65
C ASP A 392 -0.92 31.26 12.54
N PRO A 393 -0.39 30.94 11.35
CA PRO A 393 0.39 29.70 11.19
C PRO A 393 1.74 29.73 11.92
N ARG A 394 2.10 30.84 12.54
CA ARG A 394 3.33 31.03 13.32
C ARG A 394 3.12 30.85 14.82
N ASP A 395 1.88 30.76 15.30
CA ASP A 395 1.51 30.62 16.71
C ASP A 395 0.91 29.24 17.02
#